data_ef4d2f0bb509e241e4fc14ac60784e73
#
_entry.id   ef4d2f0bb509e241e4fc14ac60784e73
#
_cell.length_a   1.000
_cell.length_b   1.000
_cell.length_c   1.000
_cell.angle_alpha   90.00
_cell.angle_beta   90.00
_cell.angle_gamma   90.00
#
_symmetry.space_group_name_H-M   'P 1'
#
loop_
_entity.id
_entity.type
_entity.pdbx_description
1 polymer ?
#
loop_
_entity_poly.entity_id
_entity_poly.type
_entity_poly.pdbx_seq_one_letter_code
_entity_poly.pdbx_strand_id
1 'polypeptide(L)'
;MRYLQRLADQEITNWMLEYGTDRGKGIEWITPSGFPVVYECYRTRPVKVDCYGFATPTGEIRFKHVIREKTDIPDRRGFMCGISPNFVHSMDASHMALTAAEWEGDFGAVHDSFSTHACDVEVLTNKTREKFVSIYDTENFYDSIPFGKGYQGNTPTIGTLKIPDVLESNYFFC
;
A
#
# COMPACT_ATOMS: atom_id res chain seq x y z
N MET A 1 9.47 -8.92 0.90
CA MET A 1 8.37 -9.44 0.03
C MET A 1 7.73 -10.71 0.57
N ARG A 2 8.40 -11.85 0.63
CA ARG A 2 7.79 -13.13 1.10
C ARG A 2 7.26 -13.11 2.54
N TYR A 3 7.83 -12.30 3.42
CA TYR A 3 7.39 -12.17 4.80
C TYR A 3 5.99 -11.54 4.91
N LEU A 4 5.78 -10.38 4.28
CA LEU A 4 4.46 -9.72 4.23
C LEU A 4 3.38 -10.61 3.62
N GLN A 5 3.73 -11.39 2.60
CA GLN A 5 2.81 -12.36 1.99
C GLN A 5 2.39 -13.46 2.99
N ARG A 6 3.31 -13.95 3.82
CA ARG A 6 3.01 -14.95 4.85
C ARG A 6 2.16 -14.37 5.98
N LEU A 7 2.41 -13.13 6.38
CA LEU A 7 1.55 -12.43 7.35
C LEU A 7 0.13 -12.26 6.81
N ALA A 8 -0.03 -11.86 5.56
CA ALA A 8 -1.34 -11.75 4.92
C ALA A 8 -2.05 -13.10 4.81
N ASP A 9 -1.32 -14.17 4.51
CA ASP A 9 -1.86 -15.52 4.45
C ASP A 9 -2.36 -15.99 5.83
N GLN A 10 -1.62 -15.66 6.89
CA GLN A 10 -2.03 -15.91 8.26
C GLN A 10 -3.29 -15.12 8.62
N GLU A 11 -3.36 -13.85 8.24
CA GLU A 11 -4.52 -12.99 8.51
C GLU A 11 -5.79 -13.55 7.84
N ILE A 12 -5.69 -13.95 6.57
CA ILE A 12 -6.80 -14.59 5.86
C ILE A 12 -7.23 -15.89 6.55
N THR A 13 -6.26 -16.66 7.06
CA THR A 13 -6.55 -17.89 7.81
C THR A 13 -7.29 -17.57 9.12
N ASN A 14 -6.88 -16.52 9.83
CA ASN A 14 -7.55 -16.07 11.04
C ASN A 14 -9.02 -15.69 10.76
N TRP A 15 -9.30 -14.99 9.67
CA TRP A 15 -10.68 -14.66 9.28
C TRP A 15 -11.52 -15.90 9.00
N MET A 16 -10.95 -16.87 8.29
CA MET A 16 -11.65 -18.13 8.01
C MET A 16 -12.01 -18.89 9.28
N LEU A 17 -11.16 -18.82 10.30
CA LEU A 17 -11.41 -19.43 11.60
C LEU A 17 -12.44 -18.66 12.42
N GLU A 18 -12.41 -17.33 12.38
CA GLU A 18 -13.28 -16.48 13.20
C GLU A 18 -14.71 -16.37 12.64
N TYR A 19 -14.83 -16.23 11.33
CA TYR A 19 -16.12 -15.96 10.68
C TYR A 19 -16.73 -17.19 9.97
N GLY A 20 -16.03 -18.30 9.94
CA GLY A 20 -16.54 -19.61 9.46
C GLY A 20 -16.90 -19.67 7.98
N THR A 21 -16.73 -18.60 7.22
CA THR A 21 -17.07 -18.51 5.79
C THR A 21 -16.26 -17.42 5.06
N ASP A 22 -16.31 -17.48 3.73
CA ASP A 22 -15.64 -16.68 2.73
C ASP A 22 -15.96 -15.16 2.73
N ARG A 23 -16.57 -14.61 3.76
CA ARG A 23 -16.81 -13.17 3.90
C ARG A 23 -15.64 -12.52 4.64
N GLY A 24 -14.50 -12.45 3.99
CA GLY A 24 -13.33 -11.76 4.51
C GLY A 24 -13.53 -10.25 4.50
N LYS A 25 -13.10 -9.62 5.61
CA LYS A 25 -12.81 -8.18 5.60
C LYS A 25 -11.49 -7.95 4.85
N GLY A 26 -11.23 -6.71 4.41
CA GLY A 26 -9.91 -6.34 3.91
C GLY A 26 -8.83 -6.45 4.99
N ILE A 27 -7.57 -6.52 4.58
CA ILE A 27 -6.46 -6.33 5.52
C ILE A 27 -6.37 -4.86 5.83
N GLU A 28 -6.46 -4.51 7.11
CA GLU A 28 -6.49 -3.12 7.57
C GLU A 28 -5.21 -2.78 8.32
N TRP A 29 -4.70 -1.58 8.09
CA TRP A 29 -3.62 -1.01 8.90
C TRP A 29 -3.71 0.51 8.95
N ILE A 30 -3.09 1.07 9.98
CA ILE A 30 -2.91 2.52 10.09
C ILE A 30 -1.47 2.83 9.72
N THR A 31 -1.31 3.77 8.82
CA THR A 31 0.01 4.23 8.38
C THR A 31 0.68 5.12 9.43
N PRO A 32 2.02 5.33 9.38
CA PRO A 32 2.70 6.26 10.28
C PRO A 32 2.15 7.70 10.26
N SER A 33 1.57 8.12 9.14
CA SER A 33 0.87 9.42 9.03
C SER A 33 -0.53 9.42 9.63
N GLY A 34 -1.00 8.30 10.21
CA GLY A 34 -2.33 8.16 10.78
C GLY A 34 -3.44 7.84 9.77
N PHE A 35 -3.10 7.62 8.51
CA PHE A 35 -4.10 7.31 7.48
C PHE A 35 -4.51 5.83 7.55
N PRO A 36 -5.82 5.51 7.64
CA PRO A 36 -6.31 4.14 7.63
C PRO A 36 -6.29 3.58 6.20
N VAL A 37 -5.69 2.42 6.03
CA VAL A 37 -5.69 1.68 4.76
C VAL A 37 -6.50 0.41 4.91
N VAL A 38 -7.36 0.14 3.94
CA VAL A 38 -8.12 -1.10 3.81
C VAL A 38 -7.77 -1.73 2.47
N TYR A 39 -7.11 -2.87 2.50
CA TYR A 39 -6.76 -3.60 1.29
C TYR A 39 -7.72 -4.77 1.08
N GLU A 40 -8.55 -4.68 0.04
CA GLU A 40 -9.53 -5.69 -0.33
C GLU A 40 -9.17 -6.33 -1.67
N CYS A 41 -9.28 -7.64 -1.75
CA CYS A 41 -9.12 -8.37 -3.00
C CYS A 41 -10.11 -9.53 -3.07
N TYR A 42 -11.03 -9.47 -4.04
CA TYR A 42 -12.08 -10.47 -4.22
C TYR A 42 -12.01 -11.07 -5.62
N ARG A 43 -12.44 -12.32 -5.73
CA ARG A 43 -12.61 -12.96 -7.03
C ARG A 43 -13.65 -12.22 -7.84
N THR A 44 -13.46 -12.22 -9.15
CA THR A 44 -14.42 -11.63 -10.08
C THR A 44 -15.04 -12.75 -10.94
N ARG A 45 -16.31 -12.59 -11.28
CA ARG A 45 -17.00 -13.44 -12.26
C ARG A 45 -17.29 -12.65 -13.54
N PRO A 46 -17.16 -13.25 -14.72
CA PRO A 46 -17.57 -12.61 -15.96
C PRO A 46 -19.11 -12.59 -16.06
N VAL A 47 -19.68 -11.42 -16.30
CA VAL A 47 -21.11 -11.23 -16.55
C VAL A 47 -21.27 -10.65 -17.94
N LYS A 48 -22.11 -11.26 -18.75
CA LYS A 48 -22.45 -10.75 -20.08
C LYS A 48 -23.56 -9.74 -19.96
N VAL A 49 -23.32 -8.53 -20.44
CA VAL A 49 -24.29 -7.44 -20.45
C VAL A 49 -24.63 -7.11 -21.90
N ASP A 50 -25.90 -7.00 -22.18
CA ASP A 50 -26.36 -6.54 -23.48
C ASP A 50 -26.20 -5.02 -23.55
N CYS A 51 -25.41 -4.56 -24.50
CA CYS A 51 -25.19 -3.14 -24.77
C CYS A 51 -25.94 -2.74 -26.04
N TYR A 52 -26.60 -1.59 -25.97
CA TYR A 52 -27.30 -0.99 -27.11
C TYR A 52 -26.48 0.20 -27.58
N GLY A 53 -26.04 0.16 -28.84
CA GLY A 53 -25.38 1.27 -29.50
C GLY A 53 -26.38 2.28 -30.06
N PHE A 54 -25.84 3.35 -30.63
CA PHE A 54 -26.68 4.35 -31.31
C PHE A 54 -27.43 3.70 -32.48
N ALA A 55 -28.69 4.13 -32.69
CA ALA A 55 -29.46 3.74 -33.87
C ALA A 55 -28.73 4.20 -35.13
N THR A 56 -28.47 3.25 -36.03
CA THR A 56 -27.95 3.56 -37.36
C THR A 56 -29.12 3.53 -38.36
N PRO A 57 -28.99 4.10 -39.57
CA PRO A 57 -30.02 4.01 -40.61
C PRO A 57 -30.42 2.57 -40.95
N THR A 58 -29.59 1.59 -40.61
CA THR A 58 -29.82 0.16 -40.85
C THR A 58 -30.34 -0.59 -39.62
N GLY A 59 -30.56 0.09 -38.47
CA GLY A 59 -31.12 -0.49 -37.28
C GLY A 59 -30.26 -0.22 -36.00
N GLU A 60 -30.71 -0.75 -34.87
CA GLU A 60 -29.97 -0.69 -33.62
C GLU A 60 -28.79 -1.68 -33.61
N ILE A 61 -27.63 -1.21 -33.19
CA ILE A 61 -26.49 -2.08 -32.97
C ILE A 61 -26.63 -2.67 -31.56
N ARG A 62 -26.73 -3.97 -31.46
CA ARG A 62 -26.73 -4.74 -30.23
C ARG A 62 -25.43 -5.55 -30.15
N PHE A 63 -24.69 -5.41 -29.05
CA PHE A 63 -23.51 -6.21 -28.81
C PHE A 63 -23.46 -6.66 -27.34
N LYS A 64 -22.82 -7.80 -27.11
CA LYS A 64 -22.60 -8.31 -25.75
C LYS A 64 -21.23 -7.91 -25.26
N HIS A 65 -21.19 -7.20 -24.14
CA HIS A 65 -19.96 -6.89 -23.47
C HIS A 65 -19.79 -7.78 -22.24
N VAL A 66 -18.55 -8.15 -21.93
CA VAL A 66 -18.24 -8.93 -20.73
C VAL A 66 -17.65 -7.98 -19.70
N ILE A 67 -18.39 -7.74 -18.64
CA ILE A 67 -17.89 -7.03 -17.47
C ILE A 67 -17.45 -8.03 -16.39
N ARG A 68 -16.52 -7.62 -15.54
CA ARG A 68 -16.12 -8.40 -14.38
C ARG A 68 -16.82 -7.87 -13.14
N GLU A 69 -17.72 -8.67 -12.59
CA GLU A 69 -18.43 -8.35 -11.36
C GLU A 69 -17.66 -8.90 -10.15
N LYS A 70 -17.47 -8.08 -9.13
CA LYS A 70 -16.86 -8.47 -7.86
C LYS A 70 -17.78 -9.48 -7.16
N THR A 71 -17.23 -10.54 -6.62
CA THR A 71 -17.91 -11.51 -5.77
C THR A 71 -17.58 -11.26 -4.31
N ASP A 72 -18.28 -11.91 -3.39
CA ASP A 72 -17.97 -11.85 -1.95
C ASP A 72 -16.87 -12.86 -1.53
N ILE A 73 -16.29 -13.58 -2.49
CA ILE A 73 -15.26 -14.60 -2.22
C ILE A 73 -13.88 -13.94 -2.28
N PRO A 74 -13.11 -13.95 -1.17
CA PRO A 74 -11.74 -13.42 -1.16
C PRO A 74 -10.83 -14.11 -2.17
N ASP A 75 -10.02 -13.35 -2.86
CA ASP A 75 -8.96 -13.88 -3.71
C ASP A 75 -7.64 -13.95 -2.93
N ARG A 76 -7.41 -15.09 -2.26
CA ARG A 76 -6.20 -15.33 -1.45
C ARG A 76 -4.91 -15.07 -2.24
N ARG A 77 -4.87 -15.47 -3.52
CA ARG A 77 -3.69 -15.25 -4.36
C ARG A 77 -3.51 -13.77 -4.67
N GLY A 78 -4.59 -13.06 -4.98
CA GLY A 78 -4.58 -11.62 -5.20
C GLY A 78 -4.10 -10.87 -3.95
N PHE A 79 -4.58 -11.24 -2.76
CA PHE A 79 -4.11 -10.68 -1.49
C PHE A 79 -2.60 -10.86 -1.31
N MET A 80 -2.10 -12.10 -1.46
CA MET A 80 -0.67 -12.39 -1.29
C MET A 80 0.22 -11.65 -2.31
N CYS A 81 -0.25 -11.48 -3.54
CA CYS A 81 0.51 -10.75 -4.55
C CYS A 81 0.51 -9.24 -4.31
N GLY A 82 -0.61 -8.68 -3.86
CA GLY A 82 -0.78 -7.23 -3.75
C GLY A 82 -0.38 -6.63 -2.40
N ILE A 83 -0.37 -7.41 -1.30
CA ILE A 83 -0.11 -6.86 0.02
C ILE A 83 1.26 -6.16 0.13
N SER A 84 2.30 -6.78 -0.41
CA SER A 84 3.66 -6.23 -0.30
C SER A 84 3.81 -4.87 -1.00
N PRO A 85 3.42 -4.71 -2.27
CA PRO A 85 3.49 -3.39 -2.91
C PRO A 85 2.56 -2.37 -2.25
N ASN A 86 1.33 -2.75 -1.87
CA ASN A 86 0.40 -1.81 -1.23
C ASN A 86 0.90 -1.34 0.14
N PHE A 87 1.48 -2.24 0.95
CA PHE A 87 2.06 -1.87 2.23
C PHE A 87 3.25 -0.91 2.04
N VAL A 88 4.19 -1.24 1.14
CA VAL A 88 5.35 -0.37 0.87
C VAL A 88 4.90 1.00 0.35
N HIS A 89 3.99 1.06 -0.63
CA HIS A 89 3.46 2.33 -1.13
C HIS A 89 2.75 3.15 -0.05
N SER A 90 2.09 2.50 0.92
CA SER A 90 1.47 3.21 2.04
C SER A 90 2.50 3.83 2.99
N MET A 91 3.67 3.21 3.14
CA MET A 91 4.78 3.75 3.90
C MET A 91 5.42 4.94 3.17
N ASP A 92 5.64 4.84 1.86
CA ASP A 92 6.15 5.93 1.04
C ASP A 92 5.20 7.13 1.04
N ALA A 93 3.89 6.88 0.91
CA ALA A 93 2.87 7.91 1.01
C ALA A 93 2.86 8.59 2.38
N SER A 94 3.12 7.83 3.46
CA SER A 94 3.24 8.40 4.80
C SER A 94 4.46 9.29 4.94
N HIS A 95 5.58 8.90 4.37
CA HIS A 95 6.79 9.71 4.36
C HIS A 95 6.57 11.05 3.65
N MET A 96 5.92 11.01 2.47
CA MET A 96 5.52 12.22 1.75
C MET A 96 4.56 13.09 2.58
N ALA A 97 3.52 12.50 3.16
CA ALA A 97 2.52 13.24 3.93
C ALA A 97 3.10 13.90 5.18
N LEU A 98 3.98 13.21 5.91
CA LEU A 98 4.65 13.76 7.08
C LEU A 98 5.65 14.85 6.71
N THR A 99 6.34 14.72 5.58
CA THR A 99 7.23 15.76 5.06
C THR A 99 6.43 17.00 4.67
N ALA A 100 5.35 16.83 3.91
CA ALA A 100 4.49 17.93 3.48
C ALA A 100 3.78 18.64 4.64
N ALA A 101 3.35 17.90 5.67
CA ALA A 101 2.65 18.46 6.83
C ALA A 101 3.50 19.42 7.67
N GLU A 102 4.82 19.25 7.63
CA GLU A 102 5.76 20.11 8.36
C GLU A 102 6.49 21.11 7.46
N TRP A 103 6.17 21.14 6.19
CA TRP A 103 6.78 22.08 5.25
C TRP A 103 5.97 23.38 5.21
N GLU A 104 6.65 24.51 5.40
CA GLU A 104 6.02 25.84 5.43
C GLU A 104 6.13 26.61 4.09
N GLY A 105 6.92 26.09 3.14
CA GLY A 105 7.13 26.71 1.82
C GLY A 105 6.27 26.10 0.73
N ASP A 106 6.55 26.51 -0.52
CA ASP A 106 5.94 25.89 -1.69
C ASP A 106 6.45 24.45 -1.84
N PHE A 107 5.53 23.51 -1.98
CA PHE A 107 5.81 22.08 -2.05
C PHE A 107 5.08 21.43 -3.20
N GLY A 108 5.82 20.70 -4.01
CA GLY A 108 5.26 19.83 -5.03
C GLY A 108 5.74 18.39 -4.82
N ALA A 109 4.87 17.44 -5.05
CA ALA A 109 5.24 16.04 -5.00
C ALA A 109 4.59 15.27 -6.15
N VAL A 110 5.37 14.40 -6.77
CA VAL A 110 4.90 13.43 -7.78
C VAL A 110 5.48 12.08 -7.40
N HIS A 111 4.65 11.20 -6.89
CA HIS A 111 5.06 9.92 -6.31
C HIS A 111 6.10 10.10 -5.19
N ASP A 112 7.33 9.68 -5.41
CA ASP A 112 8.48 9.72 -4.51
C ASP A 112 9.41 10.91 -4.77
N SER A 113 9.08 11.77 -5.74
CA SER A 113 9.85 12.97 -6.08
C SER A 113 9.26 14.20 -5.42
N PHE A 114 10.09 14.97 -4.71
CA PHE A 114 9.70 16.20 -4.04
C PHE A 114 10.34 17.42 -4.72
N SER A 115 9.62 18.52 -4.73
CA SER A 115 10.11 19.76 -5.33
C SER A 115 9.74 20.97 -4.49
N THR A 116 10.62 21.98 -4.50
CA THR A 116 10.45 23.26 -3.86
C THR A 116 11.29 24.30 -4.60
N HIS A 117 11.31 25.54 -4.12
CA HIS A 117 12.22 26.56 -4.66
C HIS A 117 13.69 26.20 -4.44
N ALA A 118 14.54 26.63 -5.38
CA ALA A 118 15.97 26.30 -5.35
C ALA A 118 16.70 26.71 -4.05
N CYS A 119 16.25 27.81 -3.42
CA CYS A 119 16.82 28.28 -2.13
C CYS A 119 16.48 27.36 -0.95
N ASP A 120 15.43 26.58 -1.07
CA ASP A 120 14.89 25.75 0.04
C ASP A 120 15.18 24.26 -0.11
N VAL A 121 15.86 23.86 -1.19
CA VAL A 121 16.16 22.44 -1.50
C VAL A 121 16.95 21.76 -0.38
N GLU A 122 17.94 22.44 0.21
CA GLU A 122 18.74 21.87 1.27
C GLU A 122 17.91 21.63 2.53
N VAL A 123 17.04 22.58 2.87
CA VAL A 123 16.14 22.46 4.02
C VAL A 123 15.14 21.33 3.80
N LEU A 124 14.54 21.24 2.61
CA LEU A 124 13.64 20.15 2.26
C LEU A 124 14.33 18.78 2.31
N THR A 125 15.57 18.69 1.80
CA THR A 125 16.35 17.46 1.82
C THR A 125 16.60 16.97 3.26
N ASN A 126 16.97 17.86 4.16
CA ASN A 126 17.19 17.52 5.56
C ASN A 126 15.88 17.09 6.24
N LYS A 127 14.79 17.82 6.01
CA LYS A 127 13.46 17.47 6.51
C LYS A 127 12.98 16.08 6.05
N THR A 128 13.20 15.78 4.78
CA THR A 128 12.87 14.49 4.19
C THR A 128 13.62 13.34 4.87
N ARG A 129 14.90 13.53 5.17
CA ARG A 129 15.73 12.56 5.90
C ARG A 129 15.25 12.37 7.34
N GLU A 130 14.96 13.45 8.05
CA GLU A 130 14.42 13.41 9.42
C GLU A 130 13.12 12.61 9.47
N LYS A 131 12.21 12.84 8.52
CA LYS A 131 10.95 12.10 8.45
C LYS A 131 11.15 10.63 8.11
N PHE A 132 12.07 10.31 7.23
CA PHE A 132 12.43 8.93 6.96
C PHE A 132 12.93 8.23 8.24
N VAL A 133 13.87 8.84 8.95
CA VAL A 133 14.38 8.28 10.21
C VAL A 133 13.25 8.12 11.22
N SER A 134 12.37 9.10 11.37
CA SER A 134 11.24 9.03 12.32
C SER A 134 10.27 7.86 12.05
N ILE A 135 10.15 7.42 10.80
CA ILE A 135 9.29 6.30 10.41
C ILE A 135 9.98 4.96 10.66
N TYR A 136 11.27 4.86 10.35
CA TYR A 136 11.98 3.58 10.28
C TYR A 136 12.96 3.32 11.41
N ASP A 137 13.29 4.32 12.25
CA ASP A 137 14.16 4.14 13.42
C ASP A 137 13.38 3.52 14.58
N THR A 138 12.98 2.28 14.38
CA THR A 138 12.33 1.44 15.38
C THR A 138 13.19 0.22 15.65
N GLU A 139 13.25 -0.25 16.89
CA GLU A 139 14.08 -1.41 17.28
C GLU A 139 13.77 -2.64 16.44
N ASN A 140 12.52 -2.80 16.06
CA ASN A 140 12.10 -3.88 15.19
C ASN A 140 10.90 -3.47 14.31
N PHE A 141 11.18 -2.96 13.12
CA PHE A 141 10.16 -2.55 12.15
C PHE A 141 9.14 -3.66 11.85
N TYR A 142 9.60 -4.92 11.80
CA TYR A 142 8.72 -6.04 11.49
C TYR A 142 7.69 -6.33 12.58
N ASP A 143 7.98 -6.00 13.84
CA ASP A 143 7.04 -6.17 14.94
C ASP A 143 5.94 -5.09 14.93
N SER A 144 6.20 -3.96 14.27
CA SER A 144 5.20 -2.89 14.11
C SER A 144 4.15 -3.18 13.03
N ILE A 145 4.33 -4.25 12.24
CA ILE A 145 3.37 -4.61 11.19
C ILE A 145 2.06 -5.08 11.83
N PRO A 146 0.93 -4.41 11.56
CA PRO A 146 -0.30 -4.58 12.36
C PRO A 146 -1.17 -5.78 11.97
N PHE A 147 -0.75 -6.58 10.99
CA PHE A 147 -1.50 -7.75 10.50
C PHE A 147 -0.68 -9.04 10.59
N GLY A 148 -1.37 -10.18 10.46
CA GLY A 148 -0.75 -11.50 10.55
C GLY A 148 -0.44 -11.95 11.98
N LYS A 149 -1.24 -11.51 12.95
CA LYS A 149 -1.12 -11.93 14.35
C LYS A 149 -1.15 -13.45 14.48
N GLY A 150 -0.23 -13.98 15.30
CA GLY A 150 -0.10 -15.43 15.50
C GLY A 150 0.75 -16.15 14.46
N TYR A 151 1.39 -15.45 13.53
CA TYR A 151 2.37 -16.05 12.63
C TYR A 151 3.60 -16.54 13.40
N GLN A 152 3.89 -17.84 13.29
CA GLN A 152 4.98 -18.52 14.02
C GLN A 152 6.28 -18.66 13.19
N GLY A 153 6.34 -18.01 12.05
CA GLY A 153 7.54 -18.06 11.20
C GLY A 153 8.62 -17.09 11.66
N ASN A 154 9.84 -17.30 11.15
CA ASN A 154 10.96 -16.42 11.46
C ASN A 154 10.76 -15.02 10.85
N THR A 155 10.99 -14.00 11.67
CA THR A 155 11.12 -12.62 11.21
C THR A 155 12.39 -12.47 10.35
N PRO A 156 12.37 -11.71 9.27
CA PRO A 156 13.57 -11.45 8.50
C PRO A 156 14.65 -10.78 9.37
N THR A 157 15.89 -11.14 9.15
CA THR A 157 17.02 -10.44 9.79
C THR A 157 17.14 -9.03 9.23
N ILE A 158 17.22 -8.07 10.12
CA ILE A 158 17.51 -6.67 9.78
C ILE A 158 18.99 -6.57 9.35
N GLY A 159 19.27 -5.75 8.36
CA GLY A 159 20.64 -5.45 7.92
C GLY A 159 21.46 -4.71 9.00
N THR A 160 22.72 -4.47 8.69
CA THR A 160 23.65 -3.80 9.62
C THR A 160 23.65 -2.28 9.52
N LEU A 161 22.93 -1.71 8.53
CA LEU A 161 22.79 -0.27 8.37
C LEU A 161 21.96 0.29 9.54
N LYS A 162 22.50 1.31 10.19
CA LYS A 162 21.76 2.06 11.18
C LYS A 162 20.94 3.14 10.48
N ILE A 163 19.64 3.19 10.76
CA ILE A 163 18.75 4.16 10.11
C ILE A 163 19.18 5.61 10.33
N PRO A 164 19.65 6.03 11.53
CA PRO A 164 20.17 7.39 11.74
C PRO A 164 21.35 7.79 10.85
N ASP A 165 22.13 6.83 10.31
CA ASP A 165 23.24 7.13 9.40
C ASP A 165 22.77 7.82 8.09
N VAL A 166 21.47 7.73 7.79
CA VAL A 166 20.82 8.43 6.66
C VAL A 166 20.93 9.95 6.79
N LEU A 167 20.95 10.49 8.02
CA LEU A 167 21.06 11.94 8.26
C LEU A 167 22.41 12.50 7.78
N GLU A 168 23.46 11.70 7.85
CA GLU A 168 24.82 12.10 7.48
C GLU A 168 25.21 11.63 6.06
N SER A 169 24.35 10.88 5.39
CA SER A 169 24.63 10.34 4.05
C SER A 169 24.71 11.44 3.00
N ASN A 170 25.72 11.39 2.13
CA ASN A 170 25.84 12.32 1.00
C ASN A 170 24.73 12.15 -0.03
N TYR A 171 24.17 10.94 -0.17
CA TYR A 171 23.13 10.60 -1.12
C TYR A 171 21.99 9.88 -0.39
N PHE A 172 20.79 10.44 -0.47
CA PHE A 172 19.59 9.84 0.07
C PHE A 172 18.47 9.79 -0.97
N PHE A 173 18.28 10.89 -1.70
CA PHE A 173 17.44 10.97 -2.89
C PHE A 173 18.28 11.44 -4.09
N CYS A 174 17.98 10.92 -5.27
CA CYS A 174 18.55 11.36 -6.56
C CYS A 174 17.59 12.30 -7.26
#